data_fd640d118713c4f1c30692d918633f01
#
_entry.id   fd640d118713c4f1c30692d918633f01
#
_cell.length_a   1.000
_cell.length_b   1.000
_cell.length_c   1.000
_cell.angle_alpha   90.00
_cell.angle_beta   90.00
_cell.angle_gamma   90.00
#
_symmetry.space_group_name_H-M   'P 1'
#
loop_
_entity.id
_entity.type
_entity.pdbx_description
1 polymer ?
#
loop_
_entity_poly.entity_id
_entity_poly.type
_entity_poly.pdbx_seq_one_letter_code
_entity_poly.pdbx_strand_id
1 'polypeptide(L)'
;MVKQRVSIDRVIDRIGKENAKLPKMQILFTFPNLYPGTKTSIMLKQPKTEGSIREIDVPASTMQALAGLRELQENLKKELGPEGYADYGLVICQANGRPIMTEHLNKKFKDILEGLSDPDIDPKDFVFHSLRHTSAAAKLALSHGDYNSVRHAGGWANLEMLTRRYGNHSFANDRLNVAQKMDDFLGGSSMENTASPANPHVSPEAAEAALKAILQSNPELLIKVAQSIQNC
;
A
#
# COMPACT_ATOMS: atom_id res chain seq x y z
N MET A 1 -17.92 4.59 16.34
CA MET A 1 -16.70 4.71 15.55
C MET A 1 -16.78 3.74 14.37
N VAL A 2 -16.70 4.23 13.14
CA VAL A 2 -16.60 3.37 11.95
C VAL A 2 -15.24 2.71 12.00
N LYS A 3 -15.19 1.37 11.91
CA LYS A 3 -13.91 0.65 11.87
C LYS A 3 -13.21 0.96 10.55
N GLN A 4 -12.12 1.70 10.60
CA GLN A 4 -11.25 2.04 9.44
C GLN A 4 -10.30 0.88 9.19
N ARG A 5 -10.84 -0.27 8.74
CA ARG A 5 -10.09 -1.52 8.65
C ARG A 5 -10.38 -2.26 7.36
N VAL A 6 -9.33 -2.81 6.76
CA VAL A 6 -9.39 -3.68 5.59
C VAL A 6 -8.95 -5.08 6.01
N SER A 7 -9.80 -6.08 5.76
CA SER A 7 -9.45 -7.49 5.95
C SER A 7 -8.90 -8.08 4.65
N ILE A 8 -7.77 -8.76 4.73
CA ILE A 8 -7.12 -9.45 3.62
C ILE A 8 -7.17 -10.94 3.94
N ASP A 9 -8.11 -11.65 3.32
CA ASP A 9 -8.37 -13.08 3.54
C ASP A 9 -8.37 -13.91 2.24
N ARG A 10 -8.18 -13.27 1.10
CA ARG A 10 -8.22 -13.89 -0.23
C ARG A 10 -7.15 -13.32 -1.15
N VAL A 11 -6.79 -14.09 -2.16
CA VAL A 11 -5.77 -13.73 -3.16
C VAL A 11 -6.32 -14.00 -4.55
N ILE A 12 -6.18 -13.03 -5.45
CA ILE A 12 -6.40 -13.23 -6.88
C ILE A 12 -5.05 -13.48 -7.53
N ASP A 13 -4.97 -14.56 -8.31
CA ASP A 13 -3.73 -14.96 -8.96
C ASP A 13 -4.02 -15.57 -10.34
N ARG A 14 -3.04 -15.50 -11.25
CA ARG A 14 -3.09 -16.19 -12.54
C ARG A 14 -2.40 -17.54 -12.42
N ILE A 15 -3.14 -18.60 -12.57
CA ILE A 15 -2.69 -19.97 -12.32
C ILE A 15 -2.84 -20.80 -13.59
N GLY A 16 -1.82 -21.63 -13.89
CA GLY A 16 -1.92 -22.66 -14.92
C GLY A 16 -3.05 -23.64 -14.59
N LYS A 17 -3.87 -23.99 -15.57
CA LYS A 17 -5.02 -24.88 -15.38
C LYS A 17 -4.62 -26.26 -14.84
N GLU A 18 -3.41 -26.70 -15.15
CA GLU A 18 -2.84 -27.96 -14.61
C GLU A 18 -2.55 -27.84 -13.11
N ASN A 19 -2.00 -26.71 -12.69
CA ASN A 19 -1.67 -26.45 -11.29
C ASN A 19 -2.91 -26.23 -10.42
N ALA A 20 -4.02 -25.80 -10.99
CA ALA A 20 -5.30 -25.61 -10.30
C ALA A 20 -5.87 -26.92 -9.72
N LYS A 21 -5.44 -28.07 -10.24
CA LYS A 21 -5.85 -29.40 -9.77
C LYS A 21 -5.05 -29.92 -8.57
N LEU A 22 -4.02 -29.17 -8.13
CA LEU A 22 -3.19 -29.57 -7.01
C LEU A 22 -3.98 -29.50 -5.68
N PRO A 23 -3.96 -30.56 -4.84
CA PRO A 23 -4.78 -30.65 -3.62
C PRO A 23 -4.49 -29.56 -2.58
N LYS A 24 -3.34 -28.88 -2.67
CA LYS A 24 -2.95 -27.80 -1.76
C LYS A 24 -3.53 -26.42 -2.13
N MET A 25 -4.21 -26.30 -3.28
CA MET A 25 -4.80 -25.03 -3.71
C MET A 25 -6.29 -25.02 -3.40
N GLN A 26 -6.68 -24.21 -2.42
CA GLN A 26 -8.08 -23.96 -2.13
C GLN A 26 -8.59 -22.84 -3.03
N ILE A 27 -9.08 -23.20 -4.21
CA ILE A 27 -9.69 -22.28 -5.17
C ILE A 27 -11.14 -22.02 -4.74
N LEU A 28 -11.47 -20.76 -4.54
CA LEU A 28 -12.80 -20.31 -4.16
C LEU A 28 -13.65 -19.99 -5.38
N PHE A 29 -13.03 -19.40 -6.41
CA PHE A 29 -13.71 -19.02 -7.63
C PHE A 29 -12.72 -18.94 -8.81
N THR A 30 -13.16 -19.32 -10.01
CA THR A 30 -12.41 -19.16 -11.24
C THR A 30 -13.12 -18.15 -12.13
N PHE A 31 -12.44 -17.04 -12.44
CA PHE A 31 -12.99 -16.02 -13.33
C PHE A 31 -13.05 -16.53 -14.77
N PRO A 32 -14.15 -16.27 -15.50
CA PRO A 32 -14.27 -16.68 -16.90
C PRO A 32 -13.16 -16.11 -17.77
N ASN A 33 -12.56 -16.96 -18.57
CA ASN A 33 -11.55 -16.55 -19.55
C ASN A 33 -12.21 -15.80 -20.71
N LEU A 34 -11.60 -14.70 -21.16
CA LEU A 34 -12.05 -13.93 -22.33
C LEU A 34 -11.84 -14.71 -23.63
N TYR A 35 -10.79 -15.51 -23.68
CA TYR A 35 -10.40 -16.25 -24.89
C TYR A 35 -10.41 -17.75 -24.62
N PRO A 36 -11.02 -18.54 -25.51
CA PRO A 36 -10.95 -19.99 -25.43
C PRO A 36 -9.50 -20.46 -25.64
N GLY A 37 -9.16 -21.65 -25.10
CA GLY A 37 -7.85 -22.27 -25.30
C GLY A 37 -6.71 -21.73 -24.44
N THR A 38 -6.92 -20.75 -23.57
CA THR A 38 -5.87 -20.26 -22.66
C THR A 38 -5.41 -21.33 -21.69
N LYS A 39 -4.08 -21.46 -21.50
CA LYS A 39 -3.46 -22.40 -20.56
C LYS A 39 -3.56 -21.96 -19.09
N THR A 40 -3.90 -20.71 -18.85
CA THR A 40 -4.01 -20.11 -17.50
C THR A 40 -5.42 -19.59 -17.26
N SER A 41 -5.82 -19.48 -16.01
CA SER A 41 -7.03 -18.79 -15.57
C SER A 41 -6.74 -17.90 -14.39
N ILE A 42 -7.50 -16.82 -14.26
CA ILE A 42 -7.48 -15.97 -13.08
C ILE A 42 -8.38 -16.65 -12.04
N MET A 43 -7.87 -16.82 -10.83
CA MET A 43 -8.55 -17.55 -9.77
C MET A 43 -8.49 -16.77 -8.47
N LEU A 44 -9.59 -16.78 -7.74
CA LEU A 44 -9.67 -16.37 -6.34
C LEU A 44 -9.37 -17.59 -5.49
N LYS A 45 -8.42 -17.48 -4.59
CA LYS A 45 -7.99 -18.59 -3.72
C LYS A 45 -7.78 -18.12 -2.29
N GLN A 46 -7.74 -19.06 -1.37
CA GLN A 46 -7.26 -18.77 -0.03
C GLN A 46 -5.76 -18.46 -0.02
N PRO A 47 -5.27 -17.62 0.91
CA PRO A 47 -3.85 -17.41 1.11
C PRO A 47 -3.14 -18.72 1.45
N LYS A 48 -1.87 -18.83 1.01
CA LYS A 48 -1.06 -20.05 1.22
C LYS A 48 -0.78 -20.35 2.69
N THR A 49 -0.75 -19.33 3.55
CA THR A 49 -0.45 -19.44 4.99
C THR A 49 -1.46 -18.64 5.80
N GLU A 50 -1.77 -19.12 6.99
CA GLU A 50 -2.64 -18.40 7.93
C GLU A 50 -2.12 -17.00 8.28
N GLY A 51 -0.81 -16.83 8.42
CA GLY A 51 -0.18 -15.51 8.64
C GLY A 51 -0.37 -14.50 7.50
N SER A 52 -0.89 -14.94 6.35
CA SER A 52 -1.28 -14.05 5.26
C SER A 52 -2.68 -13.47 5.43
N ILE A 53 -3.52 -14.09 6.27
CA ILE A 53 -4.83 -13.56 6.65
C ILE A 53 -4.59 -12.50 7.72
N ARG A 54 -5.01 -11.27 7.44
CA ARG A 54 -4.73 -10.15 8.34
C ARG A 54 -5.71 -9.02 8.15
N GLU A 55 -5.85 -8.24 9.19
CA GLU A 55 -6.55 -6.95 9.15
C GLU A 55 -5.52 -5.81 9.18
N ILE A 56 -5.80 -4.77 8.43
CA ILE A 56 -4.95 -3.59 8.33
C ILE A 56 -5.81 -2.37 8.63
N ASP A 57 -5.39 -1.57 9.61
CA ASP A 57 -5.99 -0.28 9.86
C ASP A 57 -5.51 0.71 8.79
N VAL A 58 -6.45 1.45 8.22
CA VAL A 58 -6.19 2.40 7.14
C VAL A 58 -6.68 3.81 7.51
N PRO A 59 -6.04 4.86 6.98
CA PRO A 59 -6.47 6.23 7.23
C PRO A 59 -7.91 6.49 6.75
N ALA A 60 -8.59 7.45 7.39
CA ALA A 60 -9.94 7.87 7.01
C ALA A 60 -10.02 8.34 5.55
N SER A 61 -9.00 9.05 5.08
CA SER A 61 -8.87 9.47 3.68
C SER A 61 -8.86 8.29 2.70
N THR A 62 -8.20 7.18 3.04
CA THR A 62 -8.21 5.96 2.25
C THR A 62 -9.61 5.34 2.21
N MET A 63 -10.33 5.33 3.33
CA MET A 63 -11.72 4.84 3.36
C MET A 63 -12.65 5.71 2.52
N GLN A 64 -12.46 7.03 2.52
CA GLN A 64 -13.22 7.95 1.66
C GLN A 64 -12.93 7.68 0.17
N ALA A 65 -11.66 7.49 -0.20
CA ALA A 65 -11.28 7.14 -1.57
C ALA A 65 -11.90 5.82 -2.02
N LEU A 66 -11.92 4.80 -1.16
CA LEU A 66 -12.58 3.52 -1.43
C LEU A 66 -14.10 3.67 -1.57
N ALA A 67 -14.73 4.55 -0.80
CA ALA A 67 -16.15 4.85 -0.94
C ALA A 67 -16.46 5.52 -2.29
N GLY A 68 -15.67 6.51 -2.71
CA GLY A 68 -15.78 7.15 -4.02
C GLY A 68 -15.56 6.17 -5.18
N LEU A 69 -14.58 5.26 -5.03
CA LEU A 69 -14.37 4.21 -6.02
C LEU A 69 -15.58 3.28 -6.15
N ARG A 70 -16.19 2.92 -5.03
CA ARG A 70 -17.43 2.10 -5.05
C ARG A 70 -18.57 2.81 -5.77
N GLU A 71 -18.77 4.10 -5.50
CA GLU A 71 -19.80 4.89 -6.19
C GLU A 71 -19.57 4.93 -7.70
N LEU A 72 -18.31 5.12 -8.12
CA LEU A 72 -17.92 5.10 -9.52
C LEU A 72 -18.21 3.74 -10.17
N GLN A 73 -17.89 2.63 -9.49
CA GLN A 73 -18.18 1.27 -9.96
C GLN A 73 -19.68 1.03 -10.10
N GLU A 74 -20.51 1.50 -9.17
CA GLU A 74 -21.97 1.39 -9.26
C GLU A 74 -22.53 2.20 -10.43
N ASN A 75 -21.95 3.35 -10.76
CA ASN A 75 -22.34 4.14 -11.93
C ASN A 75 -21.97 3.43 -13.24
N LEU A 76 -20.75 2.91 -13.35
CA LEU A 76 -20.32 2.11 -14.51
C LEU A 76 -21.17 0.86 -14.69
N LYS A 77 -21.54 0.18 -13.62
CA LYS A 77 -22.40 -0.98 -13.65
C LYS A 77 -23.81 -0.64 -14.19
N LYS A 78 -24.36 0.52 -13.82
CA LYS A 78 -25.63 1.00 -14.37
C LYS A 78 -25.51 1.37 -15.84
N GLU A 79 -24.43 2.03 -16.23
CA GLU A 79 -24.18 2.48 -17.61
C GLU A 79 -23.97 1.32 -18.57
N LEU A 80 -23.11 0.36 -18.21
CA LEU A 80 -22.73 -0.75 -19.04
C LEU A 80 -23.74 -1.90 -19.04
N GLY A 81 -24.57 -1.96 -18.02
CA GLY A 81 -25.56 -3.03 -17.84
C GLY A 81 -24.95 -4.41 -17.58
N PRO A 82 -25.78 -5.45 -17.44
CA PRO A 82 -25.33 -6.79 -17.06
C PRO A 82 -24.48 -7.49 -18.12
N GLU A 83 -24.59 -7.10 -19.39
CA GLU A 83 -23.77 -7.66 -20.47
C GLU A 83 -22.40 -7.00 -20.56
N GLY A 84 -22.27 -5.72 -20.15
CA GLY A 84 -21.03 -4.94 -20.22
C GLY A 84 -20.21 -4.94 -18.93
N TYR A 85 -20.83 -5.20 -17.79
CA TYR A 85 -20.19 -5.17 -16.48
C TYR A 85 -20.31 -6.50 -15.75
N ALA A 86 -19.16 -7.11 -15.45
CA ALA A 86 -19.07 -8.35 -14.67
C ALA A 86 -18.91 -8.05 -13.18
N ASP A 87 -20.00 -8.11 -12.41
CA ASP A 87 -19.98 -7.83 -10.99
C ASP A 87 -19.46 -9.00 -10.16
N TYR A 88 -18.18 -8.95 -9.83
CA TYR A 88 -17.52 -9.93 -8.94
C TYR A 88 -17.33 -9.42 -7.51
N GLY A 89 -17.87 -8.24 -7.17
CA GLY A 89 -17.68 -7.64 -5.84
C GLY A 89 -16.24 -7.25 -5.54
N LEU A 90 -15.41 -6.97 -6.54
CA LEU A 90 -14.02 -6.60 -6.37
C LEU A 90 -13.89 -5.13 -5.97
N VAL A 91 -13.06 -4.85 -4.96
CA VAL A 91 -12.77 -3.47 -4.53
C VAL A 91 -12.00 -2.72 -5.61
N ILE A 92 -11.04 -3.37 -6.25
CA ILE A 92 -10.27 -2.82 -7.37
C ILE A 92 -10.44 -3.75 -8.56
N CYS A 93 -10.97 -3.22 -9.66
CA CYS A 93 -11.24 -3.95 -10.88
C CYS A 93 -11.03 -3.06 -12.11
N GLN A 94 -11.11 -3.65 -13.30
CA GLN A 94 -11.21 -2.92 -14.56
C GLN A 94 -12.56 -2.22 -14.69
N ALA A 95 -12.71 -1.29 -15.64
CA ALA A 95 -13.96 -0.56 -15.91
C ALA A 95 -15.17 -1.47 -16.14
N ASN A 96 -14.94 -2.66 -16.65
CA ASN A 96 -15.98 -3.68 -16.88
C ASN A 96 -16.15 -4.66 -15.70
N GLY A 97 -15.63 -4.34 -14.51
CA GLY A 97 -15.74 -5.16 -13.30
C GLY A 97 -14.81 -6.37 -13.22
N ARG A 98 -14.01 -6.65 -14.24
CA ARG A 98 -13.10 -7.82 -14.27
C ARG A 98 -11.86 -7.60 -13.40
N PRO A 99 -11.20 -8.69 -12.94
CA PRO A 99 -9.97 -8.59 -12.16
C PRO A 99 -8.87 -7.84 -12.92
N ILE A 100 -8.13 -6.99 -12.21
CA ILE A 100 -6.92 -6.35 -12.72
C ILE A 100 -5.70 -7.15 -12.29
N MET A 101 -4.73 -7.32 -13.19
CA MET A 101 -3.52 -8.08 -12.90
C MET A 101 -2.35 -7.16 -12.53
N THR A 102 -1.39 -7.70 -11.80
CA THR A 102 -0.24 -6.96 -11.27
C THR A 102 0.56 -6.24 -12.34
N GLU A 103 0.67 -6.83 -13.54
CA GLU A 103 1.38 -6.21 -14.68
C GLU A 103 0.74 -4.89 -15.09
N HIS A 104 -0.59 -4.84 -15.14
CA HIS A 104 -1.34 -3.62 -15.45
C HIS A 104 -1.19 -2.57 -14.34
N LEU A 105 -1.22 -2.99 -13.07
CA LEU A 105 -0.98 -2.08 -11.95
C LEU A 105 0.42 -1.47 -12.00
N ASN A 106 1.46 -2.29 -12.28
CA ASN A 106 2.82 -1.79 -12.42
C ASN A 106 2.95 -0.80 -13.58
N LYS A 107 2.32 -1.10 -14.74
CA LYS A 107 2.33 -0.19 -15.89
C LYS A 107 1.67 1.14 -15.52
N LYS A 108 0.46 1.11 -14.97
CA LYS A 108 -0.25 2.33 -14.57
C LYS A 108 0.48 3.12 -13.51
N PHE A 109 1.15 2.45 -12.59
CA PHE A 109 1.99 3.10 -11.60
C PHE A 109 3.16 3.86 -12.26
N LYS A 110 3.80 3.26 -13.27
CA LYS A 110 4.85 3.94 -14.04
C LYS A 110 4.32 5.12 -14.84
N ASP A 111 3.20 4.97 -15.52
CA ASP A 111 2.53 6.05 -16.24
C ASP A 111 2.26 7.27 -15.31
N ILE A 112 1.88 7.00 -14.05
CA ILE A 112 1.67 8.04 -13.03
C ILE A 112 2.98 8.70 -12.64
N LEU A 113 4.05 7.93 -12.39
CA LEU A 113 5.36 8.48 -12.03
C LEU A 113 5.93 9.35 -13.15
N GLU A 114 5.79 8.93 -14.40
CA GLU A 114 6.17 9.71 -15.57
C GLU A 114 5.38 11.04 -15.66
N GLY A 115 4.08 10.99 -15.30
CA GLY A 115 3.21 12.18 -15.28
C GLY A 115 3.53 13.18 -14.18
N LEU A 116 4.27 12.79 -13.12
CA LEU A 116 4.69 13.73 -12.07
C LEU A 116 5.75 14.70 -12.55
N SER A 117 6.51 14.34 -13.60
CA SER A 117 7.59 15.17 -14.16
C SER A 117 8.62 15.64 -13.13
N ASP A 118 8.84 14.83 -12.08
CA ASP A 118 9.81 15.11 -11.03
C ASP A 118 11.19 14.62 -11.46
N PRO A 119 12.21 15.48 -11.54
CA PRO A 119 13.55 15.10 -12.02
C PRO A 119 14.28 14.12 -11.09
N ASP A 120 13.86 14.05 -9.82
CA ASP A 120 14.47 13.16 -8.81
C ASP A 120 13.85 11.76 -8.83
N ILE A 121 12.81 11.55 -9.65
CA ILE A 121 12.09 10.29 -9.76
C ILE A 121 12.34 9.64 -11.13
N ASP A 122 13.20 8.62 -11.21
CA ASP A 122 13.23 7.73 -12.40
C ASP A 122 12.16 6.64 -12.25
N PRO A 123 11.12 6.61 -13.10
CA PRO A 123 10.07 5.59 -13.05
C PRO A 123 10.60 4.16 -13.16
N LYS A 124 11.81 3.94 -13.71
CA LYS A 124 12.40 2.61 -13.86
C LYS A 124 12.83 2.01 -12.52
N ASP A 125 13.19 2.86 -11.56
CA ASP A 125 13.68 2.43 -10.24
C ASP A 125 12.54 1.98 -9.31
N PHE A 126 11.29 2.24 -9.71
CA PHE A 126 10.13 1.95 -8.88
C PHE A 126 9.23 0.89 -9.50
N VAL A 127 8.68 0.03 -8.65
CA VAL A 127 7.60 -0.89 -8.96
C VAL A 127 6.46 -0.66 -7.96
N PHE A 128 5.25 -1.08 -8.29
CA PHE A 128 4.09 -0.89 -7.40
C PHE A 128 4.35 -1.39 -5.96
N HIS A 129 5.14 -2.47 -5.82
CA HIS A 129 5.54 -2.99 -4.51
C HIS A 129 6.45 -2.03 -3.71
N SER A 130 7.13 -1.09 -4.37
CA SER A 130 7.96 -0.08 -3.70
C SER A 130 7.15 0.78 -2.73
N LEU A 131 5.86 1.01 -3.03
CA LEU A 131 4.93 1.72 -2.13
C LEU A 131 4.81 1.06 -0.76
N ARG A 132 4.94 -0.27 -0.69
CA ARG A 132 4.96 -0.99 0.60
C ARG A 132 6.18 -0.61 1.43
N HIS A 133 7.32 -0.43 0.80
CA HIS A 133 8.56 0.00 1.46
C HIS A 133 8.45 1.45 1.94
N THR A 134 7.97 2.34 1.08
CA THR A 134 7.71 3.74 1.44
C THR A 134 6.74 3.84 2.62
N SER A 135 5.65 3.08 2.59
CA SER A 135 4.68 3.04 3.70
C SER A 135 5.30 2.54 5.01
N ALA A 136 6.20 1.54 4.96
CA ALA A 136 6.87 1.05 6.15
C ALA A 136 7.85 2.10 6.72
N ALA A 137 8.64 2.76 5.86
CA ALA A 137 9.56 3.81 6.26
C ALA A 137 8.83 5.01 6.87
N ALA A 138 7.73 5.46 6.24
CA ALA A 138 6.90 6.54 6.76
C ALA A 138 6.29 6.19 8.13
N LYS A 139 5.75 4.98 8.28
CA LYS A 139 5.20 4.52 9.56
C LYS A 139 6.27 4.44 10.66
N LEU A 140 7.48 3.99 10.34
CA LEU A 140 8.59 3.96 11.28
C LEU A 140 8.99 5.39 11.72
N ALA A 141 9.06 6.33 10.79
CA ALA A 141 9.31 7.73 11.09
C ALA A 141 8.23 8.32 12.01
N LEU A 142 6.95 8.11 11.68
CA LEU A 142 5.81 8.60 12.47
C LEU A 142 5.69 7.95 13.85
N SER A 143 6.13 6.70 14.00
CA SER A 143 6.09 5.96 15.27
C SER A 143 7.40 6.08 16.07
N HIS A 144 8.30 6.99 15.67
CA HIS A 144 9.62 7.13 16.30
C HIS A 144 10.40 5.81 16.44
N GLY A 145 10.32 4.96 15.40
CA GLY A 145 11.05 3.70 15.37
C GLY A 145 10.34 2.53 16.08
N ASP A 146 9.07 2.62 16.38
CA ASP A 146 8.32 1.49 16.94
C ASP A 146 8.04 0.42 15.87
N TYR A 147 8.98 -0.51 15.72
CA TYR A 147 8.90 -1.62 14.79
C TYR A 147 7.71 -2.56 15.06
N ASN A 148 7.28 -2.70 16.33
CA ASN A 148 6.16 -3.57 16.68
C ASN A 148 4.84 -3.00 16.16
N SER A 149 4.58 -1.72 16.41
CA SER A 149 3.40 -1.03 15.89
C SER A 149 3.38 -1.03 14.36
N VAL A 150 4.52 -0.78 13.71
CA VAL A 150 4.63 -0.82 12.25
C VAL A 150 4.39 -2.22 11.69
N ARG A 151 4.91 -3.26 12.35
CA ARG A 151 4.67 -4.66 11.98
C ARG A 151 3.17 -4.96 11.96
N HIS A 152 2.45 -4.61 13.00
CA HIS A 152 1.00 -4.80 13.10
C HIS A 152 0.24 -3.97 12.06
N ALA A 153 0.53 -2.66 11.98
CA ALA A 153 -0.13 -1.74 11.06
C ALA A 153 0.11 -2.05 9.57
N GLY A 154 1.23 -2.70 9.25
CA GLY A 154 1.59 -3.08 7.88
C GLY A 154 1.30 -4.53 7.52
N GLY A 155 0.84 -5.34 8.48
CA GLY A 155 0.63 -6.77 8.29
C GLY A 155 1.91 -7.53 7.94
N TRP A 156 3.02 -7.21 8.62
CA TRP A 156 4.27 -7.94 8.48
C TRP A 156 4.29 -9.14 9.42
N ALA A 157 4.53 -10.32 8.87
CA ALA A 157 4.55 -11.56 9.67
C ALA A 157 5.72 -11.60 10.65
N ASN A 158 6.88 -11.02 10.26
CA ASN A 158 8.13 -11.11 11.01
C ASN A 158 8.74 -9.72 11.24
N LEU A 159 9.13 -9.45 12.49
CA LEU A 159 9.84 -8.25 12.89
C LEU A 159 11.24 -8.18 12.27
N GLU A 160 11.91 -9.32 12.13
CA GLU A 160 13.25 -9.42 11.56
C GLU A 160 13.33 -8.85 10.14
N MET A 161 12.29 -9.05 9.33
CA MET A 161 12.25 -8.47 7.98
C MET A 161 12.24 -6.93 8.00
N LEU A 162 11.54 -6.34 8.97
CA LEU A 162 11.50 -4.89 9.14
C LEU A 162 12.84 -4.37 9.67
N THR A 163 13.38 -4.97 10.73
CA THR A 163 14.63 -4.53 11.33
C THR A 163 15.82 -4.70 10.41
N ARG A 164 15.91 -5.82 9.68
CA ARG A 164 16.97 -6.06 8.70
C ARG A 164 16.94 -5.05 7.55
N ARG A 165 15.75 -4.65 7.09
CA ARG A 165 15.63 -3.77 5.94
C ARG A 165 15.66 -2.28 6.31
N TYR A 166 15.14 -1.91 7.48
CA TYR A 166 15.00 -0.53 7.90
C TYR A 166 15.80 -0.18 9.15
N GLY A 167 16.39 -1.16 9.84
CA GLY A 167 17.14 -0.96 11.09
C GLY A 167 18.43 -0.16 10.93
N ASN A 168 18.99 -0.12 9.72
CA ASN A 168 20.16 0.68 9.39
C ASN A 168 19.81 2.11 8.92
N HIS A 169 18.56 2.43 8.68
CA HIS A 169 18.13 3.80 8.47
C HIS A 169 18.23 4.52 9.81
N SER A 170 19.32 5.27 9.91
CA SER A 170 19.80 5.85 11.14
C SER A 170 18.73 6.69 11.83
N PHE A 171 18.26 6.20 12.90
CA PHE A 171 17.82 7.00 14.02
C PHE A 171 19.06 7.52 14.77
N ALA A 172 20.09 8.00 14.03
CA ALA A 172 21.34 8.50 14.65
C ALA A 172 21.05 9.65 15.63
N ASN A 173 20.06 10.48 15.30
CA ASN A 173 19.57 11.50 16.21
C ASN A 173 18.85 10.91 17.45
N ASP A 174 18.29 9.70 17.34
CA ASP A 174 17.61 9.07 18.47
C ASP A 174 18.60 8.54 19.51
N ARG A 175 19.84 8.20 19.14
CA ARG A 175 20.87 7.80 20.11
C ARG A 175 21.28 8.94 21.03
N LEU A 176 21.45 10.13 20.48
CA LEU A 176 21.72 11.35 21.27
C LEU A 176 20.50 11.73 22.12
N ASN A 177 19.29 11.65 21.53
CA ASN A 177 18.05 11.88 22.27
C ASN A 177 17.82 10.88 23.40
N VAL A 178 18.15 9.60 23.21
CA VAL A 178 18.03 8.59 24.27
C VAL A 178 19.03 8.87 25.38
N ALA A 179 20.29 9.23 25.05
CA ALA A 179 21.29 9.60 26.05
C ALA A 179 20.86 10.84 26.85
N GLN A 180 20.37 11.88 26.16
CA GLN A 180 19.86 13.09 26.81
C GLN A 180 18.65 12.82 27.71
N LYS A 181 17.67 12.05 27.21
CA LYS A 181 16.50 11.64 28.01
C LYS A 181 16.91 10.79 29.22
N MET A 182 17.97 10.01 29.10
CA MET A 182 18.50 9.25 30.22
C MET A 182 19.17 10.16 31.25
N ASP A 183 19.91 11.18 30.81
CA ASP A 183 20.49 12.19 31.69
C ASP A 183 19.39 12.99 32.40
N ASP A 184 18.34 13.39 31.68
CA ASP A 184 17.18 14.09 32.28
C ASP A 184 16.47 13.18 33.30
N PHE A 185 16.29 11.91 32.98
CA PHE A 185 15.67 10.92 33.89
C PHE A 185 16.51 10.68 35.16
N LEU A 186 17.83 10.68 35.01
CA LEU A 186 18.76 10.50 36.12
C LEU A 186 19.00 11.79 36.93
N GLY A 187 18.31 12.89 36.59
CA GLY A 187 18.41 14.18 37.33
C GLY A 187 19.66 14.98 36.98
N GLY A 188 20.26 14.71 35.82
CA GLY A 188 21.35 15.53 35.29
C GLY A 188 20.83 16.89 34.83
N SER A 189 21.28 17.98 35.47
CA SER A 189 20.97 19.35 35.05
C SER A 189 21.52 19.58 33.64
N SER A 190 20.64 19.98 32.73
CA SER A 190 20.95 20.34 31.35
C SER A 190 22.04 21.40 31.26
N MET A 191 23.22 21.05 30.80
CA MET A 191 24.11 22.01 30.18
C MET A 191 23.58 22.33 28.78
N GLU A 192 23.18 23.58 28.58
CA GLU A 192 22.89 24.15 27.27
C GLU A 192 24.11 23.92 26.35
N ASN A 193 23.94 23.04 25.37
CA ASN A 193 24.87 22.96 24.24
C ASN A 193 24.16 23.46 23.00
N THR A 194 24.42 24.73 22.72
CA THR A 194 24.13 25.40 21.46
C THR A 194 24.98 24.78 20.33
N ALA A 195 24.32 24.55 19.20
CA ALA A 195 24.84 24.38 17.85
C ALA A 195 25.37 23.00 17.46
N SER A 196 24.53 22.30 16.73
CA SER A 196 24.97 21.29 15.75
C SER A 196 24.47 21.65 14.36
N PRO A 197 25.28 21.47 13.29
CA PRO A 197 24.96 21.95 11.96
C PRO A 197 23.81 21.14 11.34
N ALA A 198 22.93 21.88 10.68
CA ALA A 198 21.79 21.35 9.95
C ALA A 198 22.21 20.35 8.86
N ASN A 199 21.79 19.13 9.04
CA ASN A 199 21.70 18.15 7.96
C ASN A 199 20.25 18.22 7.45
N PRO A 200 20.00 18.22 6.12
CA PRO A 200 18.64 18.35 5.58
C PRO A 200 17.88 17.04 5.73
N HIS A 201 17.55 16.70 6.96
CA HIS A 201 16.58 15.65 7.24
C HIS A 201 15.20 16.30 7.35
N VAL A 202 14.31 15.88 6.47
CA VAL A 202 12.90 16.21 6.52
C VAL A 202 12.41 15.94 7.94
N SER A 203 12.06 17.00 8.69
CA SER A 203 11.50 16.82 10.02
C SER A 203 10.21 15.99 9.92
N PRO A 204 9.82 15.26 10.97
CA PRO A 204 8.54 14.54 11.01
C PRO A 204 7.36 15.45 10.64
N GLU A 205 7.40 16.73 11.05
CA GLU A 205 6.42 17.76 10.69
C GLU A 205 6.48 18.12 9.20
N ALA A 206 7.67 18.17 8.59
CA ALA A 206 7.83 18.42 7.17
C ALA A 206 7.39 17.20 6.35
N ALA A 207 7.62 15.96 6.83
CA ALA A 207 7.11 14.75 6.20
C ALA A 207 5.59 14.65 6.33
N GLU A 208 5.01 15.02 7.47
CA GLU A 208 3.57 15.11 7.66
C GLU A 208 2.95 16.24 6.83
N ALA A 209 3.60 17.41 6.75
CA ALA A 209 3.20 18.53 5.91
C ALA A 209 3.28 18.16 4.42
N ALA A 210 4.34 17.48 3.98
CA ALA A 210 4.49 16.99 2.61
C ALA A 210 3.43 15.91 2.29
N LEU A 211 3.17 14.97 3.19
CA LEU A 211 2.12 13.97 3.04
C LEU A 211 0.73 14.61 3.01
N LYS A 212 0.46 15.56 3.90
CA LYS A 212 -0.75 16.38 3.89
C LYS A 212 -0.88 17.21 2.63
N ALA A 213 0.20 17.86 2.19
CA ALA A 213 0.21 18.65 0.97
C ALA A 213 -0.06 17.78 -0.26
N ILE A 214 0.54 16.59 -0.37
CA ILE A 214 0.29 15.62 -1.45
C ILE A 214 -1.15 15.12 -1.42
N LEU A 215 -1.70 14.81 -0.25
CA LEU A 215 -3.08 14.36 -0.09
C LEU A 215 -4.11 15.49 -0.28
N GLN A 216 -3.79 16.72 0.13
CA GLN A 216 -4.67 17.88 0.00
C GLN A 216 -4.59 18.54 -1.38
N SER A 217 -3.40 18.57 -2.00
CA SER A 217 -3.23 19.13 -3.33
C SER A 217 -3.70 18.22 -4.46
N ASN A 218 -3.92 16.93 -4.20
CA ASN A 218 -4.29 15.96 -5.22
C ASN A 218 -5.38 14.95 -4.78
N PRO A 219 -6.54 15.38 -4.27
CA PRO A 219 -7.67 14.47 -4.10
C PRO A 219 -8.08 13.85 -5.45
N GLU A 220 -7.87 14.59 -6.55
CA GLU A 220 -8.06 14.11 -7.91
C GLU A 220 -7.06 13.04 -8.35
N LEU A 221 -5.85 12.97 -7.75
CA LEU A 221 -4.87 11.95 -8.10
C LEU A 221 -5.37 10.54 -7.73
N LEU A 222 -6.00 10.38 -6.58
CA LEU A 222 -6.63 9.12 -6.19
C LEU A 222 -7.80 8.77 -7.12
N ILE A 223 -8.57 9.78 -7.53
CA ILE A 223 -9.67 9.62 -8.48
C ILE A 223 -9.10 9.34 -9.89
N LYS A 224 -8.06 10.06 -10.32
CA LYS A 224 -7.36 9.81 -11.61
C LYS A 224 -6.68 8.44 -11.64
N VAL A 225 -6.09 7.98 -10.54
CA VAL A 225 -5.54 6.62 -10.41
C VAL A 225 -6.67 5.60 -10.54
N ALA A 226 -7.78 5.80 -9.82
CA ALA A 226 -8.95 4.95 -9.92
C ALA A 226 -9.52 4.94 -11.34
N GLN A 227 -9.70 6.10 -11.96
CA GLN A 227 -10.19 6.25 -13.34
C GLN A 227 -9.21 5.67 -14.37
N SER A 228 -7.89 5.86 -14.20
CA SER A 228 -6.90 5.29 -15.12
C SER A 228 -6.79 3.77 -15.01
N ILE A 229 -7.05 3.21 -13.84
CA ILE A 229 -7.14 1.77 -13.62
C ILE A 229 -8.40 1.20 -14.32
N GLN A 230 -9.45 1.99 -14.45
CA GLN A 230 -10.69 1.58 -15.08
C GLN A 230 -10.64 1.62 -16.60
N ASN A 231 -9.77 2.44 -17.20
CA ASN A 231 -9.58 2.52 -18.66
C ASN A 231 -8.61 1.44 -19.21
N CYS A 232 -8.40 0.35 -18.47
CA CYS A 232 -7.73 -0.88 -18.88
C CYS A 232 -8.72 -2.02 -19.00
#